data_0d6c3b78bdcc717f09c9dd33066fece6
#
_entry.id   0d6c3b78bdcc717f09c9dd33066fece6
#
_cell.length_a   1.000
_cell.length_b   1.000
_cell.length_c   1.000
_cell.angle_alpha   90.00
_cell.angle_beta   90.00
_cell.angle_gamma   90.00
#
_symmetry.space_group_name_H-M   'P 1'
#
loop_
_entity.id
_entity.type
_entity.pdbx_description
1 polymer ?
#
loop_
_entity_poly.entity_id
_entity_poly.type
_entity_poly.pdbx_seq_one_letter_code
_entity_poly.pdbx_strand_id
1 'polypeptide(L)'
;NQYQPRTIFDEDKLAELTSSIKENGVVQPIAVRPNKYEPGKFEIIAGERRWLAAQKAGLNEVPVLILDINDQKSLEIAIVENIQRQDLNVIEEGKGYMRLIKEFGYDHEKIAKFMSKSRSHVSNTLRLLTLPQDIIGLIEEGKLTAGQARPLIGMANASEVAENIVKKRVAAREVESIAKSTKKGSQKIKDPNVEFVRNEIESKLGLNIEINNKKNNSGKIIIKYESLEQFELISKLLRK
;
A
#
# COMPACT_ATOMS: atom_id res chain seq x y z
N ASN A 1 -18.17 22.12 -3.79
CA ASN A 1 -17.56 21.58 -2.56
C ASN A 1 -16.05 21.78 -2.63
N GLN A 2 -15.47 22.47 -1.65
CA GLN A 2 -14.01 22.75 -1.58
C GLN A 2 -13.12 21.50 -1.46
N TYR A 3 -13.70 20.33 -1.27
CA TYR A 3 -13.01 19.07 -0.99
C TYR A 3 -13.03 18.09 -2.16
N GLN A 4 -13.48 18.48 -3.35
CA GLN A 4 -13.53 17.61 -4.52
C GLN A 4 -12.16 17.55 -5.24
N PRO A 5 -11.49 16.39 -5.30
CA PRO A 5 -10.14 16.27 -5.85
C PRO A 5 -10.07 16.20 -7.38
N ARG A 6 -11.20 16.20 -8.07
CA ARG A 6 -11.23 15.97 -9.52
C ARG A 6 -11.25 17.29 -10.31
N THR A 7 -10.09 17.68 -10.81
CA THR A 7 -9.91 18.88 -11.67
C THR A 7 -9.97 18.59 -13.17
N ILE A 8 -9.90 17.33 -13.59
CA ILE A 8 -9.93 16.97 -15.03
C ILE A 8 -11.07 15.97 -15.24
N PHE A 9 -12.10 16.41 -15.97
CA PHE A 9 -13.19 15.53 -16.44
C PHE A 9 -12.84 15.06 -17.86
N ASP A 10 -12.96 13.76 -18.08
CA ASP A 10 -12.91 13.15 -19.40
C ASP A 10 -14.14 13.67 -20.18
N GLU A 11 -13.90 14.53 -21.18
CA GLU A 11 -14.94 15.20 -21.93
C GLU A 11 -15.84 14.24 -22.70
N ASP A 12 -15.27 13.15 -23.22
CA ASP A 12 -16.03 12.15 -23.98
C ASP A 12 -17.03 11.41 -23.07
N LYS A 13 -16.58 10.99 -21.91
CA LYS A 13 -17.46 10.35 -20.90
C LYS A 13 -18.50 11.31 -20.30
N LEU A 14 -18.22 12.61 -20.30
CA LEU A 14 -19.20 13.60 -19.87
C LEU A 14 -20.24 13.84 -20.97
N ALA A 15 -19.83 13.82 -22.24
CA ALA A 15 -20.74 13.93 -23.38
C ALA A 15 -21.70 12.72 -23.47
N GLU A 16 -21.20 11.50 -23.30
CA GLU A 16 -22.05 10.29 -23.22
C GLU A 16 -23.09 10.41 -22.10
N LEU A 17 -22.65 10.83 -20.90
CA LEU A 17 -23.56 11.01 -19.78
C LEU A 17 -24.60 12.12 -20.04
N THR A 18 -24.20 13.18 -20.73
CA THR A 18 -25.09 14.27 -21.11
C THR A 18 -26.19 13.79 -22.07
N SER A 19 -25.83 12.97 -23.06
CA SER A 19 -26.80 12.38 -24.01
C SER A 19 -27.78 11.47 -23.27
N SER A 20 -27.27 10.59 -22.38
CA SER A 20 -28.10 9.69 -21.58
C SER A 20 -29.08 10.49 -20.68
N ILE A 21 -28.61 11.56 -20.04
CA ILE A 21 -29.46 12.41 -19.17
C ILE A 21 -30.48 13.19 -19.97
N LYS A 22 -30.17 13.60 -21.20
CA LYS A 22 -31.10 14.26 -22.09
C LYS A 22 -32.27 13.36 -22.49
N GLU A 23 -32.01 12.06 -22.66
CA GLU A 23 -33.05 11.08 -23.06
C GLU A 23 -33.83 10.54 -21.85
N ASN A 24 -33.17 10.23 -20.75
CA ASN A 24 -33.77 9.47 -19.65
C ASN A 24 -33.94 10.33 -18.36
N GLY A 25 -33.50 11.59 -18.38
CA GLY A 25 -33.40 12.39 -17.17
C GLY A 25 -32.29 11.89 -16.21
N VAL A 26 -32.21 12.48 -15.03
CA VAL A 26 -31.29 12.05 -13.97
C VAL A 26 -31.91 10.91 -13.16
N VAL A 27 -31.62 9.67 -13.53
CA VAL A 27 -32.20 8.46 -12.87
C VAL A 27 -31.72 8.34 -11.42
N GLN A 28 -30.45 8.60 -11.15
CA GLN A 28 -29.89 8.52 -9.80
C GLN A 28 -29.77 9.94 -9.20
N PRO A 29 -30.47 10.23 -8.07
CA PRO A 29 -30.45 11.57 -7.46
C PRO A 29 -29.04 12.07 -7.11
N ILE A 30 -28.88 13.40 -7.13
CA ILE A 30 -27.68 14.08 -6.69
C ILE A 30 -27.76 14.26 -5.18
N ALA A 31 -26.74 13.81 -4.42
CA ALA A 31 -26.71 14.01 -2.99
C ALA A 31 -26.26 15.44 -2.66
N VAL A 32 -27.11 16.16 -1.91
CA VAL A 32 -26.88 17.53 -1.51
C VAL A 32 -27.13 17.74 -0.02
N ARG A 33 -26.58 18.82 0.53
CA ARG A 33 -26.95 19.31 1.86
C ARG A 33 -27.30 20.80 1.80
N PRO A 34 -28.07 21.32 2.75
CA PRO A 34 -28.29 22.78 2.86
C PRO A 34 -26.94 23.50 3.05
N ASN A 35 -26.77 24.61 2.34
CA ASN A 35 -25.59 25.44 2.53
C ASN A 35 -25.76 26.26 3.83
N LYS A 36 -24.73 26.18 4.69
CA LYS A 36 -24.73 26.85 6.00
C LYS A 36 -24.64 28.38 5.90
N TYR A 37 -24.01 28.86 4.84
CA TYR A 37 -23.70 30.29 4.67
C TYR A 37 -24.72 31.02 3.78
N GLU A 38 -25.46 30.29 2.95
CA GLU A 38 -26.41 30.83 2.01
C GLU A 38 -27.74 30.09 2.11
N PRO A 39 -28.72 30.63 2.88
CA PRO A 39 -30.04 30.02 3.03
C PRO A 39 -30.74 29.84 1.65
N GLY A 40 -31.33 28.68 1.45
CA GLY A 40 -32.00 28.33 0.18
C GLY A 40 -31.08 27.75 -0.90
N LYS A 41 -29.76 27.74 -0.69
CA LYS A 41 -28.83 27.04 -1.59
C LYS A 41 -28.42 25.67 -1.02
N PHE A 42 -27.99 24.78 -1.91
CA PHE A 42 -27.52 23.46 -1.58
C PHE A 42 -26.06 23.27 -2.01
N GLU A 43 -25.31 22.50 -1.25
CA GLU A 43 -23.97 22.08 -1.59
C GLU A 43 -23.98 20.63 -2.05
N ILE A 44 -23.40 20.35 -3.21
CA ILE A 44 -23.30 18.99 -3.74
C ILE A 44 -22.26 18.21 -2.94
N ILE A 45 -22.68 17.08 -2.37
CA ILE A 45 -21.82 16.12 -1.66
C ILE A 45 -21.29 15.08 -2.63
N ALA A 46 -22.19 14.49 -3.45
CA ALA A 46 -21.87 13.48 -4.46
C ALA A 46 -22.75 13.64 -5.71
N GLY A 47 -22.20 13.29 -6.87
CA GLY A 47 -22.93 13.37 -8.13
C GLY A 47 -22.63 14.62 -8.96
N GLU A 48 -21.51 15.29 -8.78
CA GLU A 48 -21.11 16.51 -9.52
C GLU A 48 -21.14 16.29 -11.04
N ARG A 49 -20.67 15.14 -11.55
CA ARG A 49 -20.75 14.83 -12.99
C ARG A 49 -22.18 14.79 -13.51
N ARG A 50 -23.13 14.26 -12.72
CA ARG A 50 -24.56 14.23 -13.08
C ARG A 50 -25.14 15.63 -13.13
N TRP A 51 -24.73 16.47 -12.19
CA TRP A 51 -25.13 17.88 -12.18
C TRP A 51 -24.59 18.65 -13.39
N LEU A 52 -23.28 18.49 -13.70
CA LEU A 52 -22.68 19.11 -14.90
C LEU A 52 -23.33 18.62 -16.20
N ALA A 53 -23.58 17.30 -16.30
CA ALA A 53 -24.25 16.74 -17.47
C ALA A 53 -25.70 17.18 -17.60
N ALA A 54 -26.44 17.33 -16.49
CA ALA A 54 -27.79 17.87 -16.49
C ALA A 54 -27.83 19.34 -16.93
N GLN A 55 -26.86 20.16 -16.50
CA GLN A 55 -26.72 21.54 -17.02
C GLN A 55 -26.46 21.56 -18.53
N LYS A 56 -25.54 20.73 -19.03
CA LYS A 56 -25.23 20.61 -20.46
C LYS A 56 -26.43 20.07 -21.26
N ALA A 57 -27.25 19.21 -20.64
CA ALA A 57 -28.49 18.70 -21.24
C ALA A 57 -29.64 19.72 -21.24
N GLY A 58 -29.48 20.87 -20.56
CA GLY A 58 -30.48 21.92 -20.48
C GLY A 58 -31.65 21.64 -19.53
N LEU A 59 -31.45 20.76 -18.52
CA LEU A 59 -32.48 20.49 -17.52
C LEU A 59 -32.56 21.64 -16.50
N ASN A 60 -33.78 22.14 -16.26
CA ASN A 60 -34.04 23.17 -15.27
C ASN A 60 -34.13 22.62 -13.84
N GLU A 61 -34.51 21.35 -13.69
CA GLU A 61 -34.68 20.68 -12.42
C GLU A 61 -34.02 19.31 -12.44
N VAL A 62 -33.48 18.92 -11.30
CA VAL A 62 -32.84 17.60 -11.10
C VAL A 62 -33.30 16.99 -9.79
N PRO A 63 -33.48 15.66 -9.72
CA PRO A 63 -33.80 14.99 -8.47
C PRO A 63 -32.60 15.06 -7.51
N VAL A 64 -32.86 15.50 -6.28
CA VAL A 64 -31.85 15.60 -5.24
C VAL A 64 -32.24 14.79 -4.00
N LEU A 65 -31.24 14.21 -3.36
CA LEU A 65 -31.36 13.62 -2.03
C LEU A 65 -30.76 14.60 -1.02
N ILE A 66 -31.63 15.21 -0.21
CA ILE A 66 -31.18 16.15 0.83
C ILE A 66 -30.72 15.34 2.04
N LEU A 67 -29.45 15.51 2.40
CA LEU A 67 -28.84 14.88 3.57
C LEU A 67 -28.63 15.93 4.66
N ASP A 68 -29.22 15.71 5.82
CA ASP A 68 -28.96 16.53 7.03
C ASP A 68 -27.74 15.97 7.74
N ILE A 69 -26.57 16.38 7.26
CA ILE A 69 -25.27 15.92 7.75
C ILE A 69 -24.33 17.08 8.00
N ASN A 70 -23.49 16.95 9.02
CA ASN A 70 -22.43 17.91 9.33
C ASN A 70 -21.28 17.84 8.33
N ASP A 71 -20.35 18.80 8.37
CA ASP A 71 -19.20 18.88 7.46
C ASP A 71 -18.33 17.63 7.53
N GLN A 72 -18.14 17.09 8.74
CA GLN A 72 -17.35 15.89 8.95
C GLN A 72 -17.96 14.67 8.26
N LYS A 73 -19.27 14.46 8.39
CA LYS A 73 -19.97 13.36 7.74
C LYS A 73 -20.04 13.51 6.22
N SER A 74 -20.19 14.77 5.74
CA SER A 74 -20.13 15.09 4.32
C SER A 74 -18.76 14.72 3.72
N LEU A 75 -17.68 15.09 4.40
CA LEU A 75 -16.33 14.78 3.98
C LEU A 75 -16.06 13.26 4.00
N GLU A 76 -16.55 12.56 5.03
CA GLU A 76 -16.46 11.10 5.12
C GLU A 76 -17.09 10.42 3.90
N ILE A 77 -18.34 10.81 3.56
CA ILE A 77 -19.07 10.26 2.41
C ILE A 77 -18.31 10.53 1.11
N ALA A 78 -17.80 11.76 0.93
CA ALA A 78 -17.04 12.11 -0.27
C ALA A 78 -15.75 11.31 -0.42
N ILE A 79 -15.01 11.06 0.67
CA ILE A 79 -13.80 10.23 0.65
C ILE A 79 -14.16 8.78 0.33
N VAL A 80 -15.19 8.23 0.96
CA VAL A 80 -15.64 6.85 0.74
C VAL A 80 -16.10 6.64 -0.70
N GLU A 81 -16.94 7.54 -1.24
CA GLU A 81 -17.39 7.48 -2.63
C GLU A 81 -16.19 7.47 -3.58
N ASN A 82 -15.22 8.34 -3.34
CA ASN A 82 -14.02 8.41 -4.17
C ASN A 82 -13.18 7.11 -4.10
N ILE A 83 -13.06 6.49 -2.92
CA ILE A 83 -12.32 5.20 -2.77
C ILE A 83 -13.08 4.03 -3.42
N GLN A 84 -14.41 4.06 -3.49
CA GLN A 84 -15.21 2.99 -4.09
C GLN A 84 -15.25 3.02 -5.61
N ARG A 85 -14.55 3.95 -6.26
CA ARG A 85 -14.45 3.99 -7.72
C ARG A 85 -13.69 2.79 -8.26
N GLN A 86 -14.13 2.26 -9.40
CA GLN A 86 -13.57 1.05 -10.02
C GLN A 86 -12.19 1.25 -10.67
N ASP A 87 -11.84 2.50 -10.96
CA ASP A 87 -10.63 2.90 -11.70
C ASP A 87 -9.48 3.41 -10.81
N LEU A 88 -9.56 3.20 -9.48
CA LEU A 88 -8.55 3.68 -8.55
C LEU A 88 -7.27 2.85 -8.59
N ASN A 89 -6.15 3.58 -8.65
CA ASN A 89 -4.84 3.02 -8.39
C ASN A 89 -4.69 2.67 -6.89
N VAL A 90 -3.92 1.64 -6.59
CA VAL A 90 -3.67 1.18 -5.21
C VAL A 90 -3.03 2.27 -4.32
N ILE A 91 -2.28 3.21 -4.89
CA ILE A 91 -1.71 4.36 -4.17
C ILE A 91 -2.79 5.39 -3.83
N GLU A 92 -3.70 5.67 -4.75
CA GLU A 92 -4.86 6.55 -4.50
C GLU A 92 -5.79 5.95 -3.45
N GLU A 93 -6.05 4.64 -3.52
CA GLU A 93 -6.78 3.88 -2.51
C GLU A 93 -6.11 4.04 -1.13
N GLY A 94 -4.79 3.88 -1.06
CA GLY A 94 -4.02 4.08 0.16
C GLY A 94 -4.09 5.51 0.71
N LYS A 95 -3.98 6.51 -0.16
CA LYS A 95 -4.14 7.93 0.21
C LYS A 95 -5.53 8.19 0.81
N GLY A 96 -6.58 7.59 0.24
CA GLY A 96 -7.93 7.64 0.78
C GLY A 96 -8.04 7.01 2.17
N TYR A 97 -7.47 5.81 2.37
CA TYR A 97 -7.44 5.17 3.69
C TYR A 97 -6.68 6.01 4.73
N MET A 98 -5.55 6.60 4.34
CA MET A 98 -4.78 7.48 5.22
C MET A 98 -5.59 8.72 5.64
N ARG A 99 -6.40 9.29 4.75
CA ARG A 99 -7.31 10.40 5.08
C ARG A 99 -8.37 9.97 6.07
N LEU A 100 -9.00 8.78 5.90
CA LEU A 100 -9.97 8.25 6.86
C LEU A 100 -9.36 8.07 8.25
N ILE A 101 -8.09 7.64 8.34
CA ILE A 101 -7.38 7.53 9.60
C ILE A 101 -7.14 8.91 10.22
N LYS A 102 -6.58 9.86 9.47
CA LYS A 102 -6.17 11.18 9.97
C LYS A 102 -7.34 12.08 10.33
N GLU A 103 -8.38 12.10 9.49
CA GLU A 103 -9.50 13.03 9.64
C GLU A 103 -10.62 12.49 10.54
N PHE A 104 -10.78 11.15 10.62
CA PHE A 104 -11.88 10.52 11.34
C PHE A 104 -11.45 9.54 12.43
N GLY A 105 -10.14 9.29 12.60
CA GLY A 105 -9.62 8.36 13.61
C GLY A 105 -9.99 6.90 13.36
N TYR A 106 -10.24 6.51 12.10
CA TYR A 106 -10.60 5.14 11.77
C TYR A 106 -9.41 4.21 11.94
N ASP A 107 -9.66 3.04 12.53
CA ASP A 107 -8.72 1.95 12.54
C ASP A 107 -8.81 1.11 11.26
N HIS A 108 -7.82 0.26 11.04
CA HIS A 108 -7.75 -0.58 9.84
C HIS A 108 -8.92 -1.57 9.73
N GLU A 109 -9.51 -1.98 10.85
CA GLU A 109 -10.64 -2.91 10.88
C GLU A 109 -11.94 -2.22 10.44
N LYS A 110 -12.17 -1.01 10.93
CA LYS A 110 -13.32 -0.19 10.54
C LYS A 110 -13.27 0.15 9.06
N ILE A 111 -12.10 0.55 8.53
CA ILE A 111 -11.92 0.79 7.09
C ILE A 111 -12.19 -0.49 6.29
N ALA A 112 -11.65 -1.63 6.72
CA ALA A 112 -11.83 -2.91 6.05
C ALA A 112 -13.31 -3.30 5.94
N LYS A 113 -14.07 -3.18 7.04
CA LYS A 113 -15.53 -3.42 7.05
C LYS A 113 -16.26 -2.46 6.12
N PHE A 114 -15.91 -1.17 6.18
CA PHE A 114 -16.56 -0.13 5.38
C PHE A 114 -16.35 -0.31 3.87
N MET A 115 -15.16 -0.76 3.48
CA MET A 115 -14.77 -0.98 2.09
C MET A 115 -15.00 -2.40 1.60
N SER A 116 -15.56 -3.28 2.42
CA SER A 116 -15.73 -4.72 2.09
C SER A 116 -14.42 -5.39 1.67
N LYS A 117 -13.30 -4.99 2.34
CA LYS A 117 -11.96 -5.53 2.14
C LYS A 117 -11.48 -6.25 3.39
N SER A 118 -10.39 -7.02 3.28
CA SER A 118 -9.75 -7.60 4.45
C SER A 118 -8.89 -6.55 5.20
N ARG A 119 -8.76 -6.69 6.52
CA ARG A 119 -7.84 -5.85 7.31
C ARG A 119 -6.40 -5.91 6.80
N SER A 120 -5.97 -7.09 6.33
CA SER A 120 -4.64 -7.27 5.73
C SER A 120 -4.49 -6.50 4.41
N HIS A 121 -5.54 -6.40 3.59
CA HIS A 121 -5.53 -5.57 2.38
C HIS A 121 -5.30 -4.11 2.75
N VAL A 122 -6.10 -3.54 3.65
CA VAL A 122 -5.96 -2.15 4.11
C VAL A 122 -4.55 -1.87 4.65
N SER A 123 -4.06 -2.75 5.53
CA SER A 123 -2.71 -2.60 6.10
C SER A 123 -1.61 -2.67 5.03
N ASN A 124 -1.71 -3.57 4.06
CA ASN A 124 -0.73 -3.70 2.98
C ASN A 124 -0.76 -2.49 2.03
N THR A 125 -1.95 -1.97 1.71
CA THR A 125 -2.13 -0.77 0.89
C THR A 125 -1.53 0.46 1.57
N LEU A 126 -1.81 0.67 2.86
CA LEU A 126 -1.21 1.76 3.64
C LEU A 126 0.32 1.68 3.72
N ARG A 127 0.88 0.47 3.83
CA ARG A 127 2.33 0.27 3.85
C ARG A 127 3.00 0.65 2.53
N LEU A 128 2.32 0.57 1.40
CA LEU A 128 2.89 1.03 0.12
C LEU A 128 3.20 2.52 0.13
N LEU A 129 2.44 3.33 0.88
CA LEU A 129 2.69 4.77 1.02
C LEU A 129 3.98 5.10 1.78
N THR A 130 4.61 4.13 2.43
CA THR A 130 5.91 4.31 3.10
C THR A 130 7.11 4.09 2.16
N LEU A 131 6.87 3.71 0.92
CA LEU A 131 7.91 3.58 -0.10
C LEU A 131 8.43 4.94 -0.55
N PRO A 132 9.68 5.02 -1.05
CA PRO A 132 10.20 6.20 -1.71
C PRO A 132 9.32 6.68 -2.87
N GLN A 133 9.33 7.99 -3.14
CA GLN A 133 8.43 8.62 -4.10
C GLN A 133 8.62 8.14 -5.54
N ASP A 134 9.85 7.80 -5.93
CA ASP A 134 10.19 7.20 -7.22
C ASP A 134 9.48 5.85 -7.44
N ILE A 135 9.46 5.00 -6.40
CA ILE A 135 8.74 3.71 -6.45
C ILE A 135 7.22 3.92 -6.49
N ILE A 136 6.71 4.89 -5.73
CA ILE A 136 5.29 5.25 -5.77
C ILE A 136 4.91 5.68 -7.20
N GLY A 137 5.73 6.50 -7.86
CA GLY A 137 5.52 6.89 -9.25
C GLY A 137 5.45 5.72 -10.20
N LEU A 138 6.35 4.73 -10.05
CA LEU A 138 6.32 3.50 -10.87
C LEU A 138 5.03 2.68 -10.69
N ILE A 139 4.46 2.70 -9.47
CA ILE A 139 3.18 2.04 -9.20
C ILE A 139 2.02 2.84 -9.82
N GLU A 140 2.02 4.16 -9.69
CA GLU A 140 0.99 5.05 -10.27
C GLU A 140 0.98 4.95 -11.80
N GLU A 141 2.13 4.82 -12.43
CA GLU A 141 2.28 4.61 -13.87
C GLU A 141 1.97 3.16 -14.33
N GLY A 142 1.68 2.25 -13.41
CA GLY A 142 1.42 0.84 -13.73
C GLY A 142 2.66 0.02 -14.15
N LYS A 143 3.87 0.60 -14.05
CA LYS A 143 5.14 -0.09 -14.36
C LYS A 143 5.55 -1.10 -13.30
N LEU A 144 5.07 -0.91 -12.08
CA LEU A 144 5.31 -1.80 -10.95
C LEU A 144 3.99 -2.16 -10.26
N THR A 145 3.73 -3.44 -10.05
CA THR A 145 2.53 -3.90 -9.35
C THR A 145 2.69 -3.78 -7.83
N ALA A 146 1.58 -3.65 -7.11
CA ALA A 146 1.57 -3.66 -5.64
C ALA A 146 2.22 -4.93 -5.05
N GLY A 147 2.07 -6.08 -5.73
CA GLY A 147 2.70 -7.34 -5.33
C GLY A 147 4.23 -7.31 -5.43
N GLN A 148 4.77 -6.67 -6.48
CA GLN A 148 6.21 -6.48 -6.66
C GLN A 148 6.78 -5.42 -5.71
N ALA A 149 6.01 -4.39 -5.38
CA ALA A 149 6.44 -3.30 -4.53
C ALA A 149 6.48 -3.67 -3.02
N ARG A 150 5.56 -4.52 -2.55
CA ARG A 150 5.48 -4.90 -1.12
C ARG A 150 6.78 -5.43 -0.51
N PRO A 151 7.54 -6.33 -1.17
CA PRO A 151 8.80 -6.83 -0.63
C PRO A 151 9.87 -5.75 -0.44
N LEU A 152 9.78 -4.63 -1.18
CA LEU A 152 10.75 -3.52 -1.16
C LEU A 152 10.60 -2.63 0.08
N ILE A 153 9.47 -2.72 0.79
CA ILE A 153 9.21 -1.91 1.99
C ILE A 153 10.26 -2.20 3.06
N GLY A 154 10.96 -1.13 3.47
CA GLY A 154 12.03 -1.18 4.48
C GLY A 154 13.37 -1.71 3.97
N MET A 155 13.57 -1.81 2.65
CA MET A 155 14.88 -2.08 2.06
C MET A 155 15.66 -0.77 1.86
N ALA A 156 16.96 -0.77 2.19
CA ALA A 156 17.81 0.40 2.01
C ALA A 156 18.03 0.75 0.52
N ASN A 157 18.07 -0.26 -0.34
CA ASN A 157 18.28 -0.12 -1.80
C ASN A 157 16.99 -0.37 -2.60
N ALA A 158 15.82 -0.01 -2.05
CA ALA A 158 14.51 -0.27 -2.64
C ALA A 158 14.39 0.28 -4.07
N SER A 159 14.86 1.51 -4.32
CA SER A 159 14.78 2.19 -5.63
C SER A 159 15.58 1.47 -6.72
N GLU A 160 16.82 1.06 -6.41
CA GLU A 160 17.66 0.30 -7.33
C GLU A 160 17.03 -1.05 -7.72
N VAL A 161 16.48 -1.76 -6.71
CA VAL A 161 15.79 -3.03 -6.93
C VAL A 161 14.52 -2.83 -7.75
N ALA A 162 13.74 -1.77 -7.49
CA ALA A 162 12.54 -1.43 -8.26
C ALA A 162 12.85 -1.19 -9.73
N GLU A 163 13.90 -0.41 -10.05
CA GLU A 163 14.34 -0.21 -11.44
C GLU A 163 14.73 -1.52 -12.12
N ASN A 164 15.46 -2.39 -11.43
CA ASN A 164 15.86 -3.70 -11.95
C ASN A 164 14.65 -4.59 -12.26
N ILE A 165 13.61 -4.56 -11.38
CA ILE A 165 12.36 -5.30 -11.61
C ILE A 165 11.66 -4.81 -12.86
N VAL A 166 11.56 -3.49 -13.05
CA VAL A 166 10.92 -2.88 -14.22
C VAL A 166 11.70 -3.22 -15.50
N LYS A 167 13.05 -3.07 -15.49
CA LYS A 167 13.93 -3.35 -16.63
C LYS A 167 13.87 -4.82 -17.07
N LYS A 168 13.85 -5.76 -16.10
CA LYS A 168 13.91 -7.21 -16.36
C LYS A 168 12.53 -7.87 -16.42
N ARG A 169 11.44 -7.14 -16.19
CA ARG A 169 10.06 -7.67 -16.07
C ARG A 169 9.94 -8.85 -15.10
N VAL A 170 10.62 -8.76 -13.97
CA VAL A 170 10.72 -9.83 -12.97
C VAL A 170 9.36 -10.11 -12.34
N ALA A 171 8.98 -11.38 -12.20
CA ALA A 171 7.73 -11.76 -11.57
C ALA A 171 7.73 -11.49 -10.04
N ALA A 172 6.56 -11.20 -9.45
CA ALA A 172 6.45 -10.84 -8.03
C ALA A 172 7.06 -11.90 -7.07
N ARG A 173 6.98 -13.20 -7.41
CA ARG A 173 7.58 -14.30 -6.62
C ARG A 173 9.12 -14.25 -6.59
N GLU A 174 9.74 -13.87 -7.69
CA GLU A 174 11.19 -13.71 -7.78
C GLU A 174 11.67 -12.50 -6.97
N VAL A 175 10.88 -11.41 -6.96
CA VAL A 175 11.15 -10.24 -6.12
C VAL A 175 11.14 -10.58 -4.64
N GLU A 176 10.21 -11.43 -4.19
CA GLU A 176 10.21 -11.91 -2.80
C GLU A 176 11.47 -12.71 -2.45
N SER A 177 12.01 -13.50 -3.37
CA SER A 177 13.25 -14.24 -3.14
C SER A 177 14.45 -13.31 -3.06
N ILE A 178 14.53 -12.29 -3.93
CA ILE A 178 15.56 -11.25 -3.91
C ILE A 178 15.49 -10.46 -2.59
N ALA A 179 14.30 -10.03 -2.19
CA ALA A 179 14.10 -9.30 -0.94
C ALA A 179 14.47 -10.13 0.32
N LYS A 180 14.20 -11.44 0.30
CA LYS A 180 14.60 -12.36 1.38
C LYS A 180 16.12 -12.55 1.43
N SER A 181 16.79 -12.63 0.29
CA SER A 181 18.26 -12.75 0.23
C SER A 181 18.95 -11.47 0.70
N THR A 182 18.44 -10.30 0.29
CA THR A 182 18.97 -9.00 0.69
C THR A 182 18.73 -8.70 2.18
N LYS A 183 17.57 -9.11 2.74
CA LYS A 183 17.32 -9.03 4.20
C LYS A 183 18.18 -9.98 5.03
N LYS A 184 18.61 -11.11 4.48
CA LYS A 184 19.61 -11.97 5.13
C LYS A 184 21.00 -11.34 5.15
N GLY A 185 21.32 -10.46 4.20
CA GLY A 185 22.55 -9.68 4.14
C GLY A 185 22.58 -8.42 5.02
N SER A 186 21.45 -7.98 5.57
CA SER A 186 21.41 -6.97 6.62
C SER A 186 22.03 -7.59 7.89
N GLN A 187 23.29 -7.26 8.15
CA GLN A 187 24.08 -7.69 9.29
C GLN A 187 23.24 -7.58 10.58
N LYS A 188 22.86 -8.74 11.15
CA LYS A 188 22.69 -8.81 12.60
C LYS A 188 23.98 -8.21 13.17
N ILE A 189 23.87 -7.18 14.00
CA ILE A 189 24.96 -6.70 14.82
C ILE A 189 25.49 -7.95 15.53
N LYS A 190 26.60 -8.47 15.02
CA LYS A 190 27.22 -9.67 15.59
C LYS A 190 27.85 -9.19 16.89
N ASP A 191 27.48 -9.85 17.98
CA ASP A 191 28.12 -9.60 19.28
C ASP A 191 29.62 -9.81 19.09
N PRO A 192 30.47 -8.78 19.40
CA PRO A 192 31.92 -8.87 19.22
C PRO A 192 32.54 -10.09 19.95
N ASN A 193 31.97 -10.48 21.09
CA ASN A 193 32.42 -11.65 21.86
C ASN A 193 32.13 -12.95 21.10
N VAL A 194 30.96 -13.06 20.47
CA VAL A 194 30.58 -14.24 19.67
C VAL A 194 31.47 -14.35 18.43
N GLU A 195 31.82 -13.19 17.82
CA GLU A 195 32.70 -13.17 16.66
C GLU A 195 34.15 -13.52 17.01
N PHE A 196 34.62 -13.09 18.17
CA PHE A 196 35.94 -13.49 18.69
C PHE A 196 36.01 -15.02 18.91
N VAL A 197 35.04 -15.60 19.61
CA VAL A 197 34.96 -17.06 19.86
C VAL A 197 34.85 -17.84 18.55
N ARG A 198 34.05 -17.33 17.57
CA ARG A 198 33.96 -17.96 16.25
C ARG A 198 35.34 -18.04 15.58
N ASN A 199 36.06 -16.90 15.52
CA ASN A 199 37.34 -16.79 14.85
C ASN A 199 38.40 -17.70 15.54
N GLU A 200 38.36 -17.79 16.87
CA GLU A 200 39.23 -18.67 17.62
C GLU A 200 39.00 -20.16 17.28
N ILE A 201 37.72 -20.57 17.20
CA ILE A 201 37.37 -21.95 16.87
C ILE A 201 37.68 -22.24 15.38
N GLU A 202 37.39 -21.29 14.46
CA GLU A 202 37.76 -21.44 13.04
C GLU A 202 39.29 -21.61 12.86
N SER A 203 40.08 -20.81 13.59
CA SER A 203 41.54 -20.91 13.54
C SER A 203 42.08 -22.25 14.05
N LYS A 204 41.44 -22.82 15.08
CA LYS A 204 41.85 -24.11 15.66
C LYS A 204 41.43 -25.31 14.83
N LEU A 205 40.26 -25.22 14.17
CA LEU A 205 39.68 -26.36 13.45
C LEU A 205 39.96 -26.32 11.95
N GLY A 206 40.29 -25.15 11.40
CA GLY A 206 40.39 -24.97 9.94
C GLY A 206 39.07 -25.14 9.17
N LEU A 207 37.95 -25.01 9.87
CA LEU A 207 36.60 -25.23 9.31
C LEU A 207 35.73 -24.00 9.44
N ASN A 208 34.78 -23.86 8.51
CA ASN A 208 33.85 -22.73 8.53
C ASN A 208 32.75 -22.94 9.60
N ILE A 209 32.62 -21.97 10.53
CA ILE A 209 31.73 -22.04 11.68
C ILE A 209 30.74 -20.89 11.70
N GLU A 210 29.47 -21.20 11.85
CA GLU A 210 28.41 -20.22 12.08
C GLU A 210 27.91 -20.35 13.53
N ILE A 211 28.00 -19.25 14.30
CA ILE A 211 27.43 -19.17 15.65
C ILE A 211 26.24 -18.21 15.60
N ASN A 212 25.05 -18.73 15.89
CA ASN A 212 23.82 -17.96 15.95
C ASN A 212 23.34 -17.88 17.40
N ASN A 213 23.64 -16.78 18.09
CA ASN A 213 23.21 -16.53 19.46
C ASN A 213 21.91 -15.71 19.49
N LYS A 214 21.00 -16.01 20.44
CA LYS A 214 19.77 -15.29 20.72
C LYS A 214 19.94 -14.39 21.93
N LYS A 215 19.08 -13.39 22.10
CA LYS A 215 19.09 -12.46 23.25
C LYS A 215 18.95 -13.15 24.62
N ASN A 216 18.42 -14.36 24.67
CA ASN A 216 18.28 -15.16 25.89
C ASN A 216 19.48 -16.12 26.12
N ASN A 217 20.63 -15.89 25.50
CA ASN A 217 21.85 -16.68 25.55
C ASN A 217 21.70 -18.14 25.08
N SER A 218 20.57 -18.49 24.43
CA SER A 218 20.46 -19.75 23.71
C SER A 218 20.94 -19.59 22.27
N GLY A 219 21.45 -20.62 21.64
CA GLY A 219 21.99 -20.50 20.30
C GLY A 219 22.15 -21.80 19.54
N LYS A 220 22.76 -21.68 18.38
CA LYS A 220 23.10 -22.77 17.47
C LYS A 220 24.53 -22.58 17.00
N ILE A 221 25.37 -23.62 17.09
CA ILE A 221 26.67 -23.67 16.44
C ILE A 221 26.54 -24.65 15.26
N ILE A 222 26.92 -24.20 14.08
CA ILE A 222 26.87 -24.97 12.83
C ILE A 222 28.31 -25.06 12.31
N ILE A 223 28.85 -26.26 12.23
CA ILE A 223 30.17 -26.54 11.68
C ILE A 223 29.94 -27.18 10.30
N LYS A 224 30.46 -26.56 9.25
CA LYS A 224 30.37 -27.08 7.89
C LYS A 224 31.63 -27.89 7.58
N TYR A 225 31.46 -29.12 7.07
CA TYR A 225 32.53 -29.97 6.63
C TYR A 225 32.29 -30.44 5.19
N GLU A 226 33.37 -30.65 4.42
CA GLU A 226 33.35 -31.03 3.00
C GLU A 226 33.94 -32.41 2.76
N SER A 227 34.59 -33.01 3.77
CA SER A 227 35.20 -34.34 3.67
C SER A 227 34.93 -35.20 4.90
N LEU A 228 35.07 -36.55 4.74
CA LEU A 228 34.93 -37.52 5.82
C LEU A 228 35.98 -37.31 6.92
N GLU A 229 37.21 -36.95 6.54
CA GLU A 229 38.29 -36.64 7.46
C GLU A 229 37.96 -35.48 8.40
N GLN A 230 37.33 -34.41 7.84
CA GLN A 230 36.85 -33.27 8.62
C GLN A 230 35.73 -33.70 9.58
N PHE A 231 34.81 -34.55 9.14
CA PHE A 231 33.79 -35.12 10.01
C PHE A 231 34.36 -35.93 11.16
N GLU A 232 35.35 -36.79 10.90
CA GLU A 232 36.02 -37.58 11.92
C GLU A 232 36.77 -36.70 12.92
N LEU A 233 37.44 -35.64 12.48
CA LEU A 233 38.09 -34.65 13.34
C LEU A 233 37.08 -34.01 14.32
N ILE A 234 35.93 -33.52 13.79
CA ILE A 234 34.88 -32.95 14.61
C ILE A 234 34.32 -33.95 15.60
N SER A 235 34.03 -35.16 15.13
CA SER A 235 33.49 -36.24 15.96
C SER A 235 34.44 -36.62 17.11
N LYS A 236 35.73 -36.66 16.85
CA LYS A 236 36.77 -36.96 17.86
C LYS A 236 36.88 -35.85 18.92
N LEU A 237 36.71 -34.59 18.52
CA LEU A 237 36.74 -33.46 19.44
C LEU A 237 35.49 -33.36 20.32
N LEU A 238 34.33 -33.76 19.81
CA LEU A 238 33.06 -33.72 20.54
C LEU A 238 32.87 -34.94 21.49
N ARG A 239 33.65 -36.00 21.32
CA ARG A 239 33.62 -37.20 22.16
C ARG A 239 34.62 -37.15 23.35
N LYS A 240 35.43 -36.09 23.45
CA LYS A 240 36.29 -35.79 24.59
C LYS A 240 35.53 -34.98 25.66
#